data_bc7fbd873adc5453203ce64dcbb2124d
#
_entry.id   bc7fbd873adc5453203ce64dcbb2124d
#
_cell.length_a   1.000
_cell.length_b   1.000
_cell.length_c   1.000
_cell.angle_alpha   90.00
_cell.angle_beta   90.00
_cell.angle_gamma   90.00
#
_symmetry.space_group_name_H-M   'P 1'
#
loop_
_entity.id
_entity.type
_entity.pdbx_description
1 polymer ?
#
loop_
_entity_poly.entity_id
_entity_poly.type
_entity_poly.pdbx_seq_one_letter_code
_entity_poly.pdbx_strand_id
1 'polypeptide(L)'
;MKTRHLFFILVLFSPATSFANDFQEGLDAIHGTNYNKALEKLRPLAAQGHAAAQYNLGVMHEWGDGVPQNNLLAIKWYRRAAENFHKDAQNNLGAMYSKGEGVEQNFIKALKWFVISGENGSEEGRKNIDMVEKRMTSEQITLARKLAREWIKQHFKK
;
A
#
# COMPACT_ATOMS: atom_id res chain seq x y z
N MET A 1 -27.55 -26.43 50.67
CA MET A 1 -27.79 -25.75 49.36
C MET A 1 -26.46 -25.18 48.90
N LYS A 2 -25.85 -25.78 47.86
CA LYS A 2 -24.57 -25.31 47.29
C LYS A 2 -24.87 -24.41 46.08
N THR A 3 -24.64 -23.11 46.22
CA THR A 3 -24.73 -22.14 45.14
C THR A 3 -23.55 -22.29 44.19
N ARG A 4 -23.82 -22.81 42.97
CA ARG A 4 -22.83 -22.87 41.90
C ARG A 4 -22.75 -21.49 41.28
N HIS A 5 -21.63 -20.78 41.49
CA HIS A 5 -21.31 -19.55 40.77
C HIS A 5 -20.88 -19.93 39.36
N LEU A 6 -21.73 -19.65 38.41
CA LEU A 6 -21.40 -19.68 36.96
C LEU A 6 -20.49 -18.48 36.68
N PHE A 7 -19.20 -18.71 36.49
CA PHE A 7 -18.30 -17.71 35.94
C PHE A 7 -18.60 -17.60 34.44
N PHE A 8 -19.31 -16.56 34.05
CA PHE A 8 -19.38 -16.14 32.64
C PHE A 8 -17.99 -15.53 32.29
N ILE A 9 -17.17 -16.29 31.57
CA ILE A 9 -15.97 -15.74 30.93
C ILE A 9 -16.47 -14.90 29.77
N LEU A 10 -16.55 -13.59 30.01
CA LEU A 10 -16.77 -12.61 28.95
C LEU A 10 -15.48 -12.57 28.10
N VAL A 11 -15.46 -13.31 27.00
CA VAL A 11 -14.37 -13.19 26.01
C VAL A 11 -14.53 -11.82 25.38
N LEU A 12 -13.78 -10.85 25.89
CA LEU A 12 -13.64 -9.54 25.26
C LEU A 12 -12.93 -9.74 23.91
N PHE A 13 -13.72 -9.85 22.85
CA PHE A 13 -13.21 -9.79 21.49
C PHE A 13 -12.57 -8.41 21.31
N SER A 14 -11.23 -8.36 21.33
CA SER A 14 -10.50 -7.13 21.02
C SER A 14 -10.77 -6.78 19.56
N PRO A 15 -11.14 -5.53 19.24
CA PRO A 15 -11.32 -5.12 17.85
C PRO A 15 -10.08 -5.38 16.97
N ALA A 16 -8.88 -5.36 17.56
CA ALA A 16 -7.64 -5.66 16.86
C ALA A 16 -7.57 -7.11 16.33
N THR A 17 -8.13 -8.09 17.06
CA THR A 17 -8.17 -9.49 16.59
C THR A 17 -9.16 -9.68 15.44
N SER A 18 -10.27 -8.93 15.42
CA SER A 18 -11.23 -8.94 14.33
C SER A 18 -10.59 -8.39 13.04
N PHE A 19 -9.88 -7.27 13.10
CA PHE A 19 -9.23 -6.68 11.92
C PHE A 19 -8.15 -7.57 11.31
N ALA A 20 -7.35 -8.25 12.13
CA ALA A 20 -6.34 -9.18 11.64
C ALA A 20 -6.99 -10.38 10.92
N ASN A 21 -8.09 -10.90 11.47
CA ASN A 21 -8.84 -11.98 10.85
C ASN A 21 -9.50 -11.56 9.53
N ASP A 22 -10.15 -10.39 9.51
CA ASP A 22 -10.79 -9.85 8.29
C ASP A 22 -9.77 -9.61 7.18
N PHE A 23 -8.56 -9.13 7.50
CA PHE A 23 -7.51 -8.96 6.53
C PHE A 23 -7.04 -10.31 5.95
N GLN A 24 -6.81 -11.31 6.80
CA GLN A 24 -6.42 -12.65 6.35
C GLN A 24 -7.51 -13.28 5.48
N GLU A 25 -8.78 -13.19 5.88
CA GLU A 25 -9.91 -13.65 5.06
C GLU A 25 -9.97 -12.96 3.69
N GLY A 26 -9.65 -11.66 3.65
CA GLY A 26 -9.54 -10.90 2.41
C GLY A 26 -8.43 -11.42 1.50
N LEU A 27 -7.25 -11.72 2.04
CA LEU A 27 -6.13 -12.30 1.29
C LEU A 27 -6.46 -13.72 0.78
N ASP A 28 -7.05 -14.56 1.63
CA ASP A 28 -7.46 -15.91 1.26
C ASP A 28 -8.50 -15.88 0.12
N ALA A 29 -9.39 -14.89 0.17
CA ALA A 29 -10.38 -14.67 -0.87
C ALA A 29 -9.75 -14.21 -2.21
N ILE A 30 -8.69 -13.39 -2.18
CA ILE A 30 -7.91 -13.04 -3.39
C ILE A 30 -7.27 -14.31 -3.97
N HIS A 31 -6.58 -15.11 -3.15
CA HIS A 31 -5.92 -16.33 -3.59
C HIS A 31 -6.92 -17.36 -4.16
N GLY A 32 -8.12 -17.41 -3.59
CA GLY A 32 -9.22 -18.25 -4.09
C GLY A 32 -10.03 -17.61 -5.22
N THR A 33 -9.60 -16.46 -5.77
CA THR A 33 -10.30 -15.71 -6.83
C THR A 33 -11.75 -15.30 -6.48
N ASN A 34 -12.09 -15.30 -5.19
CA ASN A 34 -13.36 -14.79 -4.70
C ASN A 34 -13.28 -13.29 -4.42
N TYR A 35 -13.17 -12.50 -5.50
CA TYR A 35 -12.95 -11.07 -5.41
C TYR A 35 -14.08 -10.30 -4.72
N ASN A 36 -15.33 -10.78 -4.78
CA ASN A 36 -16.44 -10.16 -4.06
C ASN A 36 -16.22 -10.22 -2.54
N LYS A 37 -15.83 -11.39 -2.02
CA LYS A 37 -15.48 -11.55 -0.61
C LYS A 37 -14.24 -10.76 -0.24
N ALA A 38 -13.23 -10.73 -1.11
CA ALA A 38 -12.02 -9.92 -0.91
C ALA A 38 -12.37 -8.43 -0.74
N LEU A 39 -13.18 -7.88 -1.63
CA LEU A 39 -13.64 -6.48 -1.56
C LEU A 39 -14.47 -6.19 -0.31
N GLU A 40 -15.36 -7.11 0.09
CA GLU A 40 -16.16 -6.99 1.30
C GLU A 40 -15.28 -6.84 2.55
N LYS A 41 -14.19 -7.64 2.63
CA LYS A 41 -13.27 -7.63 3.75
C LYS A 41 -12.24 -6.49 3.71
N LEU A 42 -11.67 -6.19 2.55
CA LEU A 42 -10.58 -5.22 2.43
C LEU A 42 -11.05 -3.76 2.43
N ARG A 43 -12.23 -3.44 1.87
CA ARG A 43 -12.71 -2.05 1.81
C ARG A 43 -12.86 -1.37 3.18
N PRO A 44 -13.50 -2.00 4.19
CA PRO A 44 -13.58 -1.40 5.52
C PRO A 44 -12.22 -1.15 6.16
N LEU A 45 -11.29 -2.10 6.00
CA LEU A 45 -9.92 -1.97 6.53
C LEU A 45 -9.15 -0.85 5.85
N ALA A 46 -9.23 -0.78 4.52
CA ALA A 46 -8.59 0.28 3.74
C ALA A 46 -9.14 1.67 4.09
N ALA A 47 -10.44 1.78 4.33
CA ALA A 47 -11.07 3.02 4.77
C ALA A 47 -10.55 3.49 6.14
N GLN A 48 -10.18 2.55 7.01
CA GLN A 48 -9.59 2.81 8.32
C GLN A 48 -8.07 3.02 8.29
N GLY A 49 -7.45 3.04 7.12
CA GLY A 49 -6.02 3.32 6.97
C GLY A 49 -5.11 2.10 6.97
N HIS A 50 -5.67 0.87 6.93
CA HIS A 50 -4.85 -0.35 6.88
C HIS A 50 -4.03 -0.41 5.58
N ALA A 51 -2.73 -0.14 5.66
CA ALA A 51 -1.85 0.06 4.51
C ALA A 51 -1.84 -1.12 3.53
N ALA A 52 -1.79 -2.36 4.05
CA ALA A 52 -1.79 -3.55 3.19
C ALA A 52 -3.15 -3.78 2.51
N ALA A 53 -4.28 -3.43 3.14
CA ALA A 53 -5.59 -3.49 2.51
C ALA A 53 -5.71 -2.43 1.39
N GLN A 54 -5.20 -1.22 1.62
CA GLN A 54 -5.13 -0.17 0.60
C GLN A 54 -4.26 -0.61 -0.59
N TYR A 55 -3.10 -1.23 -0.33
CA TYR A 55 -2.24 -1.78 -1.37
C TYR A 55 -2.98 -2.82 -2.22
N ASN A 56 -3.64 -3.80 -1.59
CA ASN A 56 -4.38 -4.85 -2.31
C ASN A 56 -5.54 -4.28 -3.14
N LEU A 57 -6.27 -3.27 -2.64
CA LEU A 57 -7.27 -2.57 -3.46
C LEU A 57 -6.63 -1.86 -4.66
N GLY A 58 -5.42 -1.31 -4.49
CA GLY A 58 -4.63 -0.75 -5.58
C GLY A 58 -4.34 -1.80 -6.67
N VAL A 59 -3.85 -2.97 -6.26
CA VAL A 59 -3.58 -4.11 -7.15
C VAL A 59 -4.86 -4.56 -7.87
N MET A 60 -5.96 -4.74 -7.15
CA MET A 60 -7.25 -5.14 -7.74
C MET A 60 -7.72 -4.15 -8.81
N HIS A 61 -7.57 -2.85 -8.60
CA HIS A 61 -7.90 -1.84 -9.62
C HIS A 61 -6.90 -1.79 -10.76
N GLU A 62 -5.62 -2.06 -10.53
CA GLU A 62 -4.59 -2.09 -11.58
C GLU A 62 -4.84 -3.24 -12.55
N TRP A 63 -5.23 -4.41 -12.05
CA TRP A 63 -5.41 -5.61 -12.86
C TRP A 63 -6.87 -5.89 -13.25
N GLY A 64 -7.82 -5.23 -12.62
CA GLY A 64 -9.25 -5.47 -12.86
C GLY A 64 -9.79 -6.70 -12.13
N ASP A 65 -9.18 -7.07 -11.01
CA ASP A 65 -9.56 -8.23 -10.21
C ASP A 65 -10.83 -7.95 -9.39
N GLY A 66 -11.96 -8.44 -9.88
CA GLY A 66 -13.28 -8.26 -9.27
C GLY A 66 -13.86 -6.84 -9.37
N VAL A 67 -13.14 -5.93 -10.02
CA VAL A 67 -13.54 -4.55 -10.31
C VAL A 67 -13.12 -4.18 -11.73
N PRO A 68 -13.75 -3.20 -12.40
CA PRO A 68 -13.24 -2.69 -13.66
C PRO A 68 -11.80 -2.16 -13.47
N GLN A 69 -10.90 -2.53 -14.40
CA GLN A 69 -9.53 -2.00 -14.41
C GLN A 69 -9.52 -0.49 -14.44
N ASN A 70 -8.79 0.14 -13.53
CA ASN A 70 -8.74 1.59 -13.42
C ASN A 70 -7.43 2.06 -12.78
N ASN A 71 -6.46 2.42 -13.61
CA ASN A 71 -5.14 2.87 -13.15
C ASN A 71 -5.21 4.16 -12.33
N LEU A 72 -6.18 5.04 -12.57
CA LEU A 72 -6.37 6.25 -11.75
C LEU A 72 -6.81 5.91 -10.32
N LEU A 73 -7.68 4.91 -10.16
CA LEU A 73 -8.08 4.41 -8.83
C LEU A 73 -6.94 3.62 -8.17
N ALA A 74 -6.20 2.81 -8.93
CA ALA A 74 -5.02 2.10 -8.44
C ALA A 74 -4.01 3.08 -7.82
N ILE A 75 -3.66 4.17 -8.53
CA ILE A 75 -2.78 5.23 -8.01
C ILE A 75 -3.31 5.85 -6.73
N LYS A 76 -4.61 6.12 -6.64
CA LYS A 76 -5.20 6.69 -5.42
C LYS A 76 -5.02 5.77 -4.22
N TRP A 77 -5.21 4.47 -4.41
CA TRP A 77 -5.02 3.48 -3.36
C TRP A 77 -3.54 3.28 -3.02
N TYR A 78 -2.66 3.15 -4.02
CA TYR A 78 -1.22 3.05 -3.78
C TYR A 78 -0.67 4.27 -3.06
N ARG A 79 -1.14 5.49 -3.38
CA ARG A 79 -0.73 6.70 -2.67
C ARG A 79 -1.09 6.64 -1.18
N ARG A 80 -2.32 6.25 -0.85
CA ARG A 80 -2.76 6.09 0.55
C ARG A 80 -1.91 5.04 1.27
N ALA A 81 -1.67 3.89 0.65
CA ALA A 81 -0.82 2.86 1.21
C ALA A 81 0.63 3.32 1.37
N ALA A 82 1.17 4.06 0.39
CA ALA A 82 2.51 4.62 0.41
C ALA A 82 2.70 5.65 1.53
N GLU A 83 1.72 6.51 1.77
CA GLU A 83 1.67 7.46 2.88
C GLU A 83 1.58 6.75 4.24
N ASN A 84 1.00 5.54 4.28
CA ASN A 84 1.00 4.62 5.43
C ASN A 84 2.19 3.64 5.42
N PHE A 85 3.29 4.01 4.80
CA PHE A 85 4.58 3.29 4.80
C PHE A 85 4.57 1.89 4.16
N HIS A 86 3.61 1.56 3.32
CA HIS A 86 3.64 0.30 2.57
C HIS A 86 4.69 0.36 1.46
N LYS A 87 5.82 -0.32 1.64
CA LYS A 87 6.99 -0.24 0.74
C LYS A 87 6.69 -0.64 -0.70
N ASP A 88 5.85 -1.69 -0.90
CA ASP A 88 5.52 -2.15 -2.25
C ASP A 88 4.56 -1.19 -2.95
N ALA A 89 3.65 -0.53 -2.20
CA ALA A 89 2.83 0.55 -2.74
C ALA A 89 3.67 1.77 -3.15
N GLN A 90 4.71 2.10 -2.38
CA GLN A 90 5.67 3.16 -2.74
C GLN A 90 6.39 2.81 -4.05
N ASN A 91 6.83 1.55 -4.20
CA ASN A 91 7.43 1.07 -5.44
C ASN A 91 6.45 1.13 -6.62
N ASN A 92 5.24 0.60 -6.47
CA ASN A 92 4.23 0.59 -7.54
C ASN A 92 3.84 2.01 -7.96
N LEU A 93 3.69 2.93 -7.00
CA LEU A 93 3.43 4.33 -7.29
C LEU A 93 4.58 4.97 -8.10
N GLY A 94 5.83 4.64 -7.78
CA GLY A 94 7.00 5.02 -8.57
C GLY A 94 6.94 4.47 -9.99
N ALA A 95 6.59 3.19 -10.14
CA ALA A 95 6.47 2.53 -11.44
C ALA A 95 5.38 3.18 -12.32
N MET A 96 4.20 3.49 -11.75
CA MET A 96 3.12 4.15 -12.47
C MET A 96 3.52 5.56 -12.95
N TYR A 97 4.22 6.34 -12.13
CA TYR A 97 4.80 7.63 -12.58
C TYR A 97 5.88 7.45 -13.65
N SER A 98 6.70 6.40 -13.56
CA SER A 98 7.75 6.12 -14.54
C SER A 98 7.19 5.74 -15.93
N LYS A 99 6.06 5.05 -15.95
CA LYS A 99 5.41 4.60 -17.19
C LYS A 99 4.36 5.57 -17.71
N GLY A 100 3.78 6.41 -16.86
CA GLY A 100 2.63 7.26 -17.21
C GLY A 100 1.30 6.48 -17.21
N GLU A 101 1.20 5.43 -16.40
CA GLU A 101 -0.01 4.61 -16.29
C GLU A 101 -1.01 5.26 -15.33
N GLY A 102 -2.12 5.78 -15.86
CA GLY A 102 -3.16 6.48 -15.10
C GLY A 102 -2.77 7.88 -14.60
N VAL A 103 -1.56 8.35 -14.89
CA VAL A 103 -1.04 9.69 -14.62
C VAL A 103 -0.07 10.10 -15.73
N GLU A 104 0.21 11.40 -15.83
CA GLU A 104 1.30 11.89 -16.67
C GLU A 104 2.65 11.32 -16.21
N GLN A 105 3.48 10.86 -17.17
CA GLN A 105 4.81 10.36 -16.91
C GLN A 105 5.67 11.41 -16.20
N ASN A 106 6.30 11.03 -15.10
CA ASN A 106 7.14 11.95 -14.33
C ASN A 106 8.28 11.21 -13.60
N PHE A 107 9.48 11.25 -14.17
CA PHE A 107 10.64 10.55 -13.60
C PHE A 107 11.09 11.13 -12.26
N ILE A 108 10.90 12.41 -11.99
CA ILE A 108 11.23 13.02 -10.68
C ILE A 108 10.34 12.40 -9.58
N LYS A 109 9.03 12.29 -9.84
CA LYS A 109 8.11 11.62 -8.90
C LYS A 109 8.39 10.13 -8.79
N ALA A 110 8.72 9.47 -9.92
CA ALA A 110 9.09 8.05 -9.93
C ALA A 110 10.31 7.79 -9.04
N LEU A 111 11.40 8.50 -9.27
CA LEU A 111 12.63 8.37 -8.48
C LEU A 111 12.41 8.71 -7.01
N LYS A 112 11.65 9.78 -6.71
CA LYS A 112 11.27 10.09 -5.32
C LYS A 112 10.66 8.87 -4.62
N TRP A 113 9.68 8.23 -5.23
CA TRP A 113 8.98 7.11 -4.61
C TRP A 113 9.82 5.83 -4.57
N PHE A 114 10.66 5.56 -5.57
CA PHE A 114 11.60 4.44 -5.53
C PHE A 114 12.64 4.60 -4.42
N VAL A 115 13.17 5.82 -4.21
CA VAL A 115 14.08 6.10 -3.10
C VAL A 115 13.39 5.87 -1.76
N ILE A 116 12.17 6.38 -1.55
CA ILE A 116 11.41 6.16 -0.32
C ILE A 116 11.15 4.67 -0.09
N SER A 117 10.76 3.93 -1.13
CA SER A 117 10.54 2.49 -1.08
C SER A 117 11.82 1.72 -0.71
N GLY A 118 12.94 2.08 -1.33
CA GLY A 118 14.24 1.48 -1.05
C GLY A 118 14.73 1.71 0.38
N GLU A 119 14.56 2.92 0.91
CA GLU A 119 14.86 3.28 2.30
C GLU A 119 13.92 2.54 3.28
N ASN A 120 12.67 2.27 2.86
CA ASN A 120 11.71 1.47 3.61
C ASN A 120 11.92 -0.07 3.44
N GLY A 121 13.03 -0.49 2.84
CA GLY A 121 13.45 -1.88 2.76
C GLY A 121 12.95 -2.66 1.53
N SER A 122 12.51 -1.99 0.46
CA SER A 122 12.16 -2.65 -0.80
C SER A 122 13.40 -2.85 -1.68
N GLU A 123 13.69 -4.09 -2.05
CA GLU A 123 14.77 -4.41 -3.01
C GLU A 123 14.40 -3.98 -4.43
N GLU A 124 13.13 -4.14 -4.81
CA GLU A 124 12.60 -3.69 -6.09
C GLU A 124 12.72 -2.17 -6.22
N GLY A 125 12.39 -1.43 -5.14
CA GLY A 125 12.59 0.02 -5.09
C GLY A 125 14.04 0.41 -5.37
N ARG A 126 15.02 -0.27 -4.76
CA ARG A 126 16.45 -0.04 -5.01
C ARG A 126 16.85 -0.31 -6.45
N LYS A 127 16.41 -1.43 -7.04
CA LYS A 127 16.68 -1.78 -8.44
C LYS A 127 16.08 -0.75 -9.41
N ASN A 128 14.90 -0.25 -9.11
CA ASN A 128 14.19 0.72 -9.94
C ASN A 128 14.83 2.12 -9.91
N ILE A 129 15.56 2.48 -8.85
CA ILE A 129 16.37 3.71 -8.79
C ILE A 129 17.36 3.74 -9.96
N ASP A 130 18.20 2.69 -10.09
CA ASP A 130 19.22 2.63 -11.12
C ASP A 130 18.63 2.66 -12.54
N MET A 131 17.45 2.07 -12.72
CA MET A 131 16.79 2.05 -14.03
C MET A 131 16.24 3.42 -14.42
N VAL A 132 15.62 4.14 -13.50
CA VAL A 132 15.00 5.44 -13.78
C VAL A 132 16.05 6.54 -13.90
N GLU A 133 17.13 6.51 -13.12
CA GLU A 133 18.20 7.51 -13.15
C GLU A 133 18.90 7.56 -14.53
N LYS A 134 19.00 6.45 -15.26
CA LYS A 134 19.53 6.40 -16.61
C LYS A 134 18.73 7.23 -17.63
N ARG A 135 17.53 7.65 -17.28
CA ARG A 135 16.59 8.44 -18.10
C ARG A 135 16.47 9.89 -17.64
N MET A 136 17.30 10.31 -16.67
CA MET A 136 17.17 11.61 -16.01
C MET A 136 18.46 12.42 -16.12
N THR A 137 18.33 13.75 -16.04
CA THR A 137 19.49 14.63 -15.89
C THR A 137 19.97 14.65 -14.43
N SER A 138 21.21 15.09 -14.19
CA SER A 138 21.78 15.24 -12.85
C SER A 138 20.94 16.16 -11.93
N GLU A 139 20.36 17.22 -12.51
CA GLU A 139 19.50 18.17 -11.81
C GLU A 139 18.18 17.51 -11.38
N GLN A 140 17.57 16.72 -12.28
CA GLN A 140 16.34 15.97 -11.97
C GLN A 140 16.59 14.94 -10.86
N ILE A 141 17.70 14.20 -10.91
CA ILE A 141 18.09 13.23 -9.88
C ILE A 141 18.27 13.93 -8.53
N THR A 142 19.01 15.05 -8.53
CA THR A 142 19.24 15.84 -7.31
C THR A 142 17.93 16.31 -6.69
N LEU A 143 17.00 16.84 -7.50
CA LEU A 143 15.69 17.28 -7.05
C LEU A 143 14.86 16.13 -6.49
N ALA A 144 14.78 15.00 -7.20
CA ALA A 144 14.01 13.85 -6.77
C ALA A 144 14.50 13.28 -5.43
N ARG A 145 15.82 13.13 -5.27
CA ARG A 145 16.45 12.67 -4.02
C ARG A 145 16.26 13.66 -2.88
N LYS A 146 16.26 14.99 -3.15
CA LYS A 146 15.91 16.01 -2.16
C LYS A 146 14.46 15.83 -1.69
N LEU A 147 13.50 15.72 -2.62
CA LEU A 147 12.08 15.53 -2.30
C LEU A 147 11.83 14.24 -1.51
N ALA A 148 12.56 13.16 -1.81
CA ALA A 148 12.48 11.92 -1.05
C ALA A 148 12.95 12.11 0.40
N ARG A 149 14.12 12.74 0.60
CA ARG A 149 14.65 13.01 1.95
C ARG A 149 13.74 13.91 2.77
N GLU A 150 13.14 14.93 2.16
CA GLU A 150 12.18 15.81 2.82
C GLU A 150 10.94 15.04 3.27
N TRP A 151 10.40 14.18 2.40
CA TRP A 151 9.26 13.35 2.73
C TRP A 151 9.58 12.38 3.89
N ILE A 152 10.72 11.68 3.83
CA ILE A 152 11.20 10.78 4.87
C ILE A 152 11.32 11.53 6.20
N LYS A 153 11.98 12.69 6.19
CA LYS A 153 12.15 13.52 7.38
C LYS A 153 10.83 13.96 8.01
N GLN A 154 9.81 14.24 7.21
CA GLN A 154 8.49 14.66 7.69
C GLN A 154 7.68 13.51 8.29
N HIS A 155 7.81 12.30 7.75
CA HIS A 155 6.96 11.16 8.10
C HIS A 155 7.61 10.19 9.10
N PHE A 156 8.95 10.08 9.13
CA PHE A 156 9.68 9.25 10.10
C PHE A 156 10.11 9.99 11.38
N LYS A 157 9.74 11.28 11.52
CA LYS A 157 9.89 12.00 12.78
C LYS A 157 8.70 11.74 13.70
N LYS A 158 8.61 10.52 14.22
CA LYS A 158 7.77 10.25 15.39
C LYS A 158 8.58 9.53 16.44
#